data_1db0bf25be24a875933a5ef6f3e53ce7
#
_entry.id   1db0bf25be24a875933a5ef6f3e53ce7
#
_cell.length_a   1.000
_cell.length_b   1.000
_cell.length_c   1.000
_cell.angle_alpha   90.00
_cell.angle_beta   90.00
_cell.angle_gamma   90.00
#
_symmetry.space_group_name_H-M   'P 1'
#
loop_
_entity.id
_entity.type
_entity.pdbx_description
1 polymer ?
#
loop_
_entity_poly.entity_id
_entity_poly.type
_entity_poly.pdbx_seq_one_letter_code
_entity_poly.pdbx_strand_id
1 'polypeptide(L)'
;FISFDPRTTVTESGFIKSRFLDDKVSAAILLNLLRVYKEENIQLPVTTHFAFSVFEEVGHGANSSLPEQAVEYLAVDMGAMGDDQQTDEYTVSICVKDASGPYHYAFRQHLVNLAKEQDIPYKLDIYPFYGSDASAAMSAGAEVKHALLGAGIESSHSYERTHIDSVVATERMVDAYLRSGLVE
;
A
#
# COMPACT_ATOMS: atom_id res chain seq x y z
N PHE A 1 28.65 4.17 6.58
CA PHE A 1 27.29 3.70 6.87
C PHE A 1 27.32 2.20 7.12
N ILE A 2 26.52 1.73 8.05
CA ILE A 2 26.34 0.31 8.34
C ILE A 2 24.83 0.02 8.15
N SER A 3 24.49 -0.97 7.33
CA SER A 3 23.12 -1.49 7.21
C SER A 3 23.09 -2.95 7.64
N PHE A 4 21.96 -3.36 8.18
CA PHE A 4 21.74 -4.76 8.48
C PHE A 4 21.46 -5.54 7.21
N ASP A 5 21.97 -6.77 7.15
CA ASP A 5 21.60 -7.72 6.12
C ASP A 5 20.07 -7.98 6.21
N PRO A 6 19.33 -7.91 5.10
CA PRO A 6 17.89 -8.17 5.08
C PRO A 6 17.53 -9.60 5.50
N ARG A 7 18.42 -10.57 5.34
CA ARG A 7 18.22 -12.00 5.66
C ARG A 7 16.97 -12.57 4.99
N THR A 8 16.76 -12.24 3.74
CA THR A 8 15.56 -12.67 3.01
C THR A 8 15.50 -14.17 2.85
N THR A 9 14.39 -14.77 3.24
CA THR A 9 14.08 -16.19 3.03
C THR A 9 12.64 -16.35 2.56
N VAL A 10 12.42 -17.30 1.67
CA VAL A 10 11.08 -17.71 1.23
C VAL A 10 10.92 -19.18 1.60
N THR A 11 9.87 -19.49 2.34
CA THR A 11 9.57 -20.86 2.77
C THR A 11 8.79 -21.61 1.70
N GLU A 12 8.82 -22.94 1.72
CA GLU A 12 8.01 -23.78 0.84
C GLU A 12 6.49 -23.55 1.05
N SER A 13 6.10 -23.13 2.24
CA SER A 13 4.72 -22.79 2.58
C SER A 13 4.30 -21.36 2.19
N GLY A 14 5.12 -20.62 1.46
CA GLY A 14 4.79 -19.31 0.91
C GLY A 14 5.10 -18.10 1.81
N PHE A 15 5.64 -18.29 3.02
CA PHE A 15 6.06 -17.17 3.86
C PHE A 15 7.34 -16.53 3.35
N ILE A 16 7.32 -15.20 3.30
CA ILE A 16 8.46 -14.34 3.02
C ILE A 16 8.89 -13.69 4.32
N LYS A 17 10.15 -13.88 4.68
CA LYS A 17 10.76 -13.30 5.88
C LYS A 17 11.95 -12.45 5.46
N SER A 18 11.98 -11.20 5.91
CA SER A 18 13.09 -10.30 5.60
C SER A 18 13.02 -9.08 6.52
N ARG A 19 14.12 -8.38 6.71
CA ARG A 19 14.05 -6.98 7.10
C ARG A 19 13.60 -6.14 5.92
N PHE A 20 12.97 -5.01 6.20
CA PHE A 20 12.60 -4.00 5.18
C PHE A 20 11.55 -4.48 4.18
N LEU A 21 10.67 -5.44 4.54
CA LEU A 21 9.45 -5.70 3.78
C LEU A 21 8.55 -4.45 3.81
N ASP A 22 8.53 -3.79 4.92
CA ASP A 22 8.07 -2.43 5.12
C ASP A 22 9.20 -1.47 4.68
N ASP A 23 9.14 -0.75 3.52
CA ASP A 23 8.07 -1.01 2.55
C ASP A 23 8.62 -1.39 1.16
N LYS A 24 9.63 -2.25 1.13
CA LYS A 24 10.17 -2.76 -0.14
C LYS A 24 9.24 -3.73 -0.86
N VAL A 25 8.31 -4.37 -0.14
CA VAL A 25 7.35 -5.25 -0.78
C VAL A 25 6.39 -4.47 -1.68
N SER A 26 5.89 -3.32 -1.23
CA SER A 26 5.03 -2.46 -2.06
C SER A 26 5.80 -1.84 -3.22
N ALA A 27 7.05 -1.42 -2.98
CA ALA A 27 7.92 -0.98 -4.06
C ALA A 27 8.10 -2.07 -5.13
N ALA A 28 8.28 -3.34 -4.75
CA ALA A 28 8.39 -4.46 -5.68
C ALA A 28 7.08 -4.69 -6.45
N ILE A 29 5.92 -4.62 -5.79
CA ILE A 29 4.60 -4.70 -6.43
C ILE A 29 4.45 -3.62 -7.50
N LEU A 30 4.71 -2.36 -7.15
CA LEU A 30 4.58 -1.24 -8.07
C LEU A 30 5.53 -1.35 -9.28
N LEU A 31 6.77 -1.78 -9.06
CA LEU A 31 7.75 -2.02 -10.13
C LEU A 31 7.32 -3.18 -11.04
N ASN A 32 6.74 -4.25 -10.47
CA ASN A 32 6.22 -5.36 -11.26
C ASN A 32 5.03 -4.91 -12.13
N LEU A 33 4.09 -4.15 -11.60
CA LEU A 33 2.96 -3.59 -12.37
C LEU A 33 3.46 -2.70 -13.50
N LEU A 34 4.42 -1.80 -13.26
CA LEU A 34 5.03 -0.98 -14.31
C LEU A 34 5.67 -1.83 -15.41
N ARG A 35 6.35 -2.92 -15.06
CA ARG A 35 6.94 -3.86 -16.01
C ARG A 35 5.84 -4.53 -16.85
N VAL A 36 4.81 -5.09 -16.21
CA VAL A 36 3.68 -5.76 -16.88
C VAL A 36 2.96 -4.79 -17.83
N TYR A 37 2.65 -3.57 -17.38
CA TYR A 37 1.96 -2.58 -18.21
C TYR A 37 2.79 -2.20 -19.45
N LYS A 38 4.11 -2.10 -19.30
CA LYS A 38 5.00 -1.83 -20.42
C LYS A 38 5.08 -3.02 -21.39
N GLU A 39 5.26 -4.24 -20.88
CA GLU A 39 5.42 -5.46 -21.68
C GLU A 39 4.14 -5.80 -22.44
N GLU A 40 2.98 -5.61 -21.81
CA GLU A 40 1.66 -5.91 -22.39
C GLU A 40 1.01 -4.70 -23.10
N ASN A 41 1.71 -3.55 -23.14
CA ASN A 41 1.23 -2.31 -23.76
C ASN A 41 -0.13 -1.85 -23.19
N ILE A 42 -0.31 -1.98 -21.89
CA ILE A 42 -1.53 -1.59 -21.19
C ILE A 42 -1.56 -0.08 -21.02
N GLN A 43 -2.69 0.53 -21.41
CA GLN A 43 -2.94 1.95 -21.21
C GLN A 43 -3.90 2.14 -20.03
N LEU A 44 -3.48 2.92 -19.04
CA LEU A 44 -4.32 3.27 -17.91
C LEU A 44 -5.33 4.35 -18.30
N PRO A 45 -6.56 4.31 -17.74
CA PRO A 45 -7.63 5.26 -18.09
C PRO A 45 -7.35 6.69 -17.61
N VAL A 46 -6.47 6.86 -16.63
CA VAL A 46 -6.09 8.17 -16.06
C VAL A 46 -4.58 8.31 -15.99
N THR A 47 -4.10 9.55 -16.10
CA THR A 47 -2.68 9.86 -15.89
C THR A 47 -2.28 9.43 -14.46
N THR A 48 -1.32 8.53 -14.38
CA THR A 48 -0.88 7.92 -13.13
C THR A 48 0.60 8.19 -12.89
N HIS A 49 0.92 8.57 -11.66
CA HIS A 49 2.28 8.77 -11.21
C HIS A 49 2.63 7.69 -10.18
N PHE A 50 3.68 6.95 -10.42
CA PHE A 50 4.26 6.02 -9.46
C PHE A 50 5.38 6.76 -8.72
N ALA A 51 5.14 7.11 -7.46
CA ALA A 51 6.08 7.82 -6.63
C ALA A 51 6.74 6.88 -5.62
N PHE A 52 8.06 6.95 -5.53
CA PHE A 52 8.84 6.25 -4.52
C PHE A 52 9.53 7.32 -3.67
N SER A 53 9.02 7.54 -2.48
CA SER A 53 9.52 8.55 -1.58
C SER A 53 10.82 8.11 -0.89
N VAL A 54 11.59 9.06 -0.40
CA VAL A 54 12.89 8.78 0.25
C VAL A 54 12.79 8.86 1.77
N PHE A 55 11.83 9.64 2.29
CA PHE A 55 11.72 9.97 3.72
C PHE A 55 10.41 9.48 4.35
N GLU A 56 9.77 8.45 3.77
CA GLU A 56 8.52 7.91 4.29
C GLU A 56 8.69 7.45 5.74
N GLU A 57 9.72 6.65 6.04
CA GLU A 57 10.03 6.04 7.34
C GLU A 57 10.31 7.05 8.47
N VAL A 58 10.40 8.31 8.13
CA VAL A 58 10.57 9.43 9.08
C VAL A 58 9.47 10.51 8.93
N GLY A 59 8.38 10.17 8.26
CA GLY A 59 7.15 10.96 8.19
C GLY A 59 7.18 12.16 7.24
N HIS A 60 8.04 12.17 6.22
CA HIS A 60 8.21 13.31 5.30
C HIS A 60 8.15 12.93 3.80
N GLY A 61 7.68 11.74 3.46
CA GLY A 61 7.81 11.18 2.12
C GLY A 61 7.08 11.94 1.02
N ALA A 62 5.88 12.46 1.28
CA ALA A 62 5.03 13.10 0.28
C ALA A 62 4.74 14.58 0.56
N ASN A 63 5.50 15.23 1.39
CA ASN A 63 5.20 16.59 1.87
C ASN A 63 5.28 17.68 0.77
N SER A 64 6.01 17.46 -0.32
CA SER A 64 6.25 18.47 -1.34
C SER A 64 6.37 17.95 -2.77
N SER A 65 6.13 16.66 -3.01
CA SER A 65 6.42 16.02 -4.30
C SER A 65 5.18 15.59 -5.08
N LEU A 66 3.97 15.96 -4.62
CA LEU A 66 2.75 15.64 -5.35
C LEU A 66 2.63 16.50 -6.61
N PRO A 67 2.27 15.91 -7.77
CA PRO A 67 1.91 16.66 -8.96
C PRO A 67 0.72 17.60 -8.68
N GLU A 68 0.77 18.83 -9.20
CA GLU A 68 -0.30 19.84 -8.99
C GLU A 68 -1.68 19.36 -9.45
N GLN A 69 -1.74 18.46 -10.44
CA GLN A 69 -2.99 17.94 -10.99
C GLN A 69 -3.48 16.67 -10.29
N ALA A 70 -2.76 16.19 -9.28
CA ALA A 70 -3.19 15.01 -8.54
C ALA A 70 -4.50 15.30 -7.79
N VAL A 71 -5.49 14.44 -7.98
CA VAL A 71 -6.80 14.52 -7.31
C VAL A 71 -7.05 13.33 -6.38
N GLU A 72 -6.28 12.27 -6.56
CA GLU A 72 -6.28 11.07 -5.72
C GLU A 72 -4.87 10.67 -5.34
N TYR A 73 -4.69 10.20 -4.12
CA TYR A 73 -3.45 9.66 -3.61
C TYR A 73 -3.68 8.33 -2.92
N LEU A 74 -3.20 7.27 -3.51
CA LEU A 74 -3.19 5.94 -2.91
C LEU A 74 -1.79 5.64 -2.37
N ALA A 75 -1.64 5.58 -1.06
CA ALA A 75 -0.46 5.00 -0.45
C ALA A 75 -0.55 3.47 -0.56
N VAL A 76 0.51 2.87 -1.09
CA VAL A 76 0.70 1.43 -1.09
C VAL A 76 1.82 1.18 -0.10
N ASP A 77 1.45 0.80 1.09
CA ASP A 77 2.32 0.65 2.25
C ASP A 77 2.03 -0.72 2.88
N MET A 78 2.19 -0.92 4.16
CA MET A 78 1.88 -2.19 4.79
C MET A 78 0.60 -2.14 5.62
N GLY A 79 -0.02 -3.29 5.84
CA GLY A 79 -1.02 -3.49 6.89
C GLY A 79 -0.37 -3.99 8.17
N ALA A 80 -0.55 -3.25 9.27
CA ALA A 80 0.00 -3.65 10.56
C ALA A 80 -0.78 -4.83 11.15
N MET A 81 -0.06 -5.83 11.63
CA MET A 81 -0.63 -6.98 12.33
C MET A 81 -0.46 -6.82 13.86
N GLY A 82 -1.41 -7.33 14.62
CA GLY A 82 -1.39 -7.27 16.07
C GLY A 82 -2.66 -7.87 16.69
N ASP A 83 -2.68 -8.01 18.00
CA ASP A 83 -3.75 -8.70 18.75
C ASP A 83 -5.15 -8.07 18.52
N ASP A 84 -5.22 -6.76 18.34
CA ASP A 84 -6.47 -6.02 18.12
C ASP A 84 -6.73 -5.67 16.65
N GLN A 85 -5.92 -6.21 15.72
CA GLN A 85 -6.03 -5.94 14.28
C GLN A 85 -6.79 -7.03 13.55
N GLN A 86 -7.45 -6.66 12.43
CA GLN A 86 -8.10 -7.61 11.52
C GLN A 86 -7.15 -8.09 10.43
N THR A 87 -6.10 -7.31 10.16
CA THR A 87 -5.07 -7.59 9.15
C THR A 87 -4.39 -8.93 9.41
N ASP A 88 -4.23 -9.70 8.34
CA ASP A 88 -3.53 -10.97 8.34
C ASP A 88 -2.51 -11.05 7.18
N GLU A 89 -1.71 -12.11 7.15
CA GLU A 89 -0.65 -12.31 6.14
C GLU A 89 -1.18 -12.84 4.81
N TYR A 90 -2.50 -13.01 4.62
CA TYR A 90 -3.09 -13.68 3.46
C TYR A 90 -3.97 -12.78 2.60
N THR A 91 -4.31 -11.61 3.12
CA THR A 91 -5.23 -10.67 2.48
C THR A 91 -4.57 -9.31 2.24
N VAL A 92 -5.12 -8.50 1.34
CA VAL A 92 -4.75 -7.08 1.31
C VAL A 92 -5.47 -6.35 2.44
N SER A 93 -4.74 -5.52 3.17
CA SER A 93 -5.33 -4.61 4.14
C SER A 93 -5.74 -3.31 3.47
N ILE A 94 -6.96 -2.83 3.73
CA ILE A 94 -7.45 -1.52 3.34
C ILE A 94 -7.66 -0.71 4.62
N CYS A 95 -6.89 0.33 4.82
CA CYS A 95 -6.93 1.14 6.02
C CYS A 95 -8.17 2.04 6.04
N VAL A 96 -8.89 2.02 7.17
CA VAL A 96 -10.05 2.89 7.40
C VAL A 96 -9.63 4.20 8.04
N LYS A 97 -8.68 4.11 8.98
CA LYS A 97 -8.18 5.22 9.77
C LYS A 97 -6.79 4.89 10.30
N ASP A 98 -5.91 5.87 10.30
CA ASP A 98 -4.63 5.82 11.00
C ASP A 98 -4.57 6.83 12.17
N ALA A 99 -3.37 7.07 12.71
CA ALA A 99 -3.17 8.02 13.81
C ALA A 99 -3.53 9.47 13.43
N SER A 100 -3.43 9.84 12.16
CA SER A 100 -3.72 11.19 11.67
C SER A 100 -5.23 11.46 11.48
N GLY A 101 -6.03 10.41 11.28
CA GLY A 101 -7.46 10.52 11.05
C GLY A 101 -8.03 9.49 10.06
N PRO A 102 -9.30 9.65 9.66
CA PRO A 102 -9.93 8.74 8.70
C PRO A 102 -9.44 9.01 7.28
N TYR A 103 -9.25 7.95 6.52
CA TYR A 103 -9.07 8.02 5.07
C TYR A 103 -10.37 8.38 4.35
N HIS A 104 -10.26 8.87 3.10
CA HIS A 104 -11.43 9.35 2.36
C HIS A 104 -12.45 8.23 2.14
N TYR A 105 -13.69 8.44 2.61
CA TYR A 105 -14.72 7.40 2.66
C TYR A 105 -15.05 6.81 1.27
N ALA A 106 -15.32 7.66 0.28
CA ALA A 106 -15.68 7.18 -1.06
C ALA A 106 -14.52 6.42 -1.71
N PHE A 107 -13.27 6.86 -1.51
CA PHE A 107 -12.11 6.16 -2.04
C PHE A 107 -11.97 4.75 -1.42
N ARG A 108 -12.03 4.67 -0.10
CA ARG A 108 -12.04 3.37 0.58
C ARG A 108 -13.18 2.47 0.11
N GLN A 109 -14.40 3.04 -0.04
CA GLN A 109 -15.55 2.26 -0.50
C GLN A 109 -15.37 1.77 -1.94
N HIS A 110 -14.74 2.57 -2.80
CA HIS A 110 -14.38 2.16 -4.15
C HIS A 110 -13.43 0.95 -4.14
N LEU A 111 -12.38 0.99 -3.32
CA LEU A 111 -11.47 -0.14 -3.15
C LEU A 111 -12.20 -1.41 -2.66
N VAL A 112 -13.10 -1.27 -1.70
CA VAL A 112 -13.94 -2.38 -1.20
C VAL A 112 -14.82 -2.96 -2.30
N ASN A 113 -15.41 -2.11 -3.13
CA ASN A 113 -16.26 -2.56 -4.24
C ASN A 113 -15.44 -3.33 -5.27
N LEU A 114 -14.27 -2.82 -5.68
CA LEU A 114 -13.34 -3.50 -6.58
C LEU A 114 -12.90 -4.85 -6.02
N ALA A 115 -12.58 -4.91 -4.72
CA ALA A 115 -12.20 -6.17 -4.07
C ALA A 115 -13.31 -7.22 -4.17
N LYS A 116 -14.57 -6.82 -3.94
CA LYS A 116 -15.74 -7.71 -4.07
C LYS A 116 -16.00 -8.13 -5.51
N GLU A 117 -15.93 -7.20 -6.46
CA GLU A 117 -16.19 -7.45 -7.87
C GLU A 117 -15.18 -8.40 -8.50
N GLN A 118 -13.92 -8.34 -8.03
CA GLN A 118 -12.83 -9.15 -8.58
C GLN A 118 -12.43 -10.32 -7.68
N ASP A 119 -13.20 -10.61 -6.65
CA ASP A 119 -12.92 -11.67 -5.67
C ASP A 119 -11.48 -11.59 -5.13
N ILE A 120 -11.10 -10.40 -4.65
CA ILE A 120 -9.80 -10.16 -4.01
C ILE A 120 -9.99 -10.27 -2.50
N PRO A 121 -9.26 -11.15 -1.81
CA PRO A 121 -9.35 -11.28 -0.37
C PRO A 121 -8.80 -10.01 0.32
N TYR A 122 -9.61 -9.39 1.18
CA TYR A 122 -9.26 -8.15 1.86
C TYR A 122 -9.73 -8.11 3.30
N LYS A 123 -9.10 -7.23 4.10
CA LYS A 123 -9.53 -6.83 5.44
C LYS A 123 -9.62 -5.32 5.53
N LEU A 124 -10.57 -4.84 6.34
CA LEU A 124 -10.64 -3.44 6.76
C LEU A 124 -10.04 -3.32 8.16
N ASP A 125 -9.17 -2.34 8.36
CA ASP A 125 -8.51 -2.17 9.65
C ASP A 125 -8.29 -0.71 10.04
N ILE A 126 -7.92 -0.50 11.31
CA ILE A 126 -7.60 0.79 11.92
C ILE A 126 -6.23 0.68 12.59
N TYR A 127 -5.35 1.65 12.33
CA TYR A 127 -3.99 1.66 12.84
C TYR A 127 -3.73 2.88 13.74
N PRO A 128 -3.92 2.77 15.07
CA PRO A 128 -3.85 3.92 15.98
C PRO A 128 -2.43 4.52 16.16
N PHE A 129 -1.38 3.77 15.79
CA PHE A 129 0.03 4.18 15.95
C PHE A 129 0.80 4.20 14.62
N TYR A 130 0.11 4.45 13.54
CA TYR A 130 0.61 4.34 12.18
C TYR A 130 0.32 5.64 11.42
N GLY A 131 1.17 6.00 10.50
CA GLY A 131 0.96 7.05 9.52
C GLY A 131 1.51 6.60 8.17
N SER A 132 1.13 7.25 7.09
CA SER A 132 1.60 6.95 5.73
C SER A 132 1.95 8.23 4.98
N ASP A 133 2.61 8.08 3.85
CA ASP A 133 2.85 9.20 2.93
C ASP A 133 1.56 9.93 2.54
N ALA A 134 0.42 9.23 2.44
CA ALA A 134 -0.86 9.88 2.15
C ALA A 134 -1.31 10.79 3.29
N SER A 135 -1.16 10.36 4.54
CA SER A 135 -1.46 11.21 5.70
C SER A 135 -0.45 12.36 5.87
N ALA A 136 0.82 12.13 5.53
CA ALA A 136 1.84 13.17 5.50
C ALA A 136 1.53 14.25 4.45
N ALA A 137 1.10 13.86 3.25
CA ALA A 137 0.67 14.79 2.20
C ALA A 137 -0.50 15.67 2.64
N MET A 138 -1.53 15.07 3.27
CA MET A 138 -2.67 15.81 3.80
C MET A 138 -2.25 16.81 4.87
N SER A 139 -1.37 16.41 5.78
CA SER A 139 -0.81 17.30 6.81
C SER A 139 0.02 18.45 6.23
N ALA A 140 0.63 18.25 5.06
CA ALA A 140 1.36 19.27 4.32
C ALA A 140 0.46 20.21 3.49
N GLY A 141 -0.86 19.98 3.47
CA GLY A 141 -1.83 20.84 2.79
C GLY A 141 -2.28 20.34 1.41
N ALA A 142 -2.04 19.08 1.07
CA ALA A 142 -2.56 18.52 -0.18
C ALA A 142 -4.10 18.39 -0.13
N GLU A 143 -4.77 18.79 -1.20
CA GLU A 143 -6.22 18.68 -1.39
C GLU A 143 -6.55 17.51 -2.33
N VAL A 144 -6.38 16.28 -1.86
CA VAL A 144 -6.61 15.06 -2.63
C VAL A 144 -7.51 14.07 -1.88
N LYS A 145 -8.27 13.27 -2.58
CA LYS A 145 -8.88 12.08 -1.98
C LYS A 145 -7.74 11.09 -1.68
N HIS A 146 -7.60 10.66 -0.44
CA HIS A 146 -6.49 9.80 -0.05
C HIS A 146 -6.96 8.45 0.50
N ALA A 147 -6.20 7.41 0.23
CA ALA A 147 -6.42 6.06 0.72
C ALA A 147 -5.09 5.37 1.02
N LEU A 148 -5.17 4.27 1.75
CA LEU A 148 -4.04 3.42 2.09
C LEU A 148 -4.46 1.96 1.99
N LEU A 149 -3.63 1.16 1.34
CA LEU A 149 -3.72 -0.29 1.33
C LEU A 149 -2.32 -0.92 1.30
N GLY A 150 -2.25 -2.20 1.63
CA GLY A 150 -1.00 -2.93 1.52
C GLY A 150 -1.04 -4.37 2.02
N ALA A 151 0.08 -5.05 1.89
CA ALA A 151 0.22 -6.41 2.39
C ALA A 151 0.29 -6.43 3.92
N GLY A 152 -0.30 -7.47 4.53
CA GLY A 152 -0.18 -7.67 5.97
C GLY A 152 1.25 -8.06 6.34
N ILE A 153 1.87 -7.27 7.21
CA ILE A 153 3.25 -7.49 7.66
C ILE A 153 3.29 -7.63 9.18
N GLU A 154 3.85 -8.73 9.62
CA GLU A 154 4.15 -9.01 11.03
C GLU A 154 5.50 -8.40 11.40
N SER A 155 5.58 -7.80 12.58
CA SER A 155 6.82 -7.28 13.17
C SER A 155 7.50 -6.18 12.36
N SER A 156 6.71 -5.24 11.78
CA SER A 156 7.22 -4.05 11.07
C SER A 156 8.33 -3.36 11.86
N HIS A 157 9.33 -2.84 11.16
CA HIS A 157 10.57 -2.23 11.67
C HIS A 157 11.50 -3.22 12.41
N SER A 158 11.28 -4.54 12.27
CA SER A 158 12.12 -5.57 12.86
C SER A 158 12.55 -6.64 11.84
N TYR A 159 12.46 -7.92 12.17
CA TYR A 159 12.60 -9.02 11.22
C TYR A 159 11.22 -9.49 10.82
N GLU A 160 10.78 -9.03 9.69
CA GLU A 160 9.41 -9.04 9.25
C GLU A 160 8.99 -10.33 8.55
N ARG A 161 7.68 -10.54 8.47
CA ARG A 161 7.08 -11.68 7.81
C ARG A 161 5.78 -11.26 7.10
N THR A 162 5.59 -11.78 5.90
CA THR A 162 4.32 -11.77 5.17
C THR A 162 4.15 -13.10 4.43
N HIS A 163 3.02 -13.30 3.77
CA HIS A 163 2.79 -14.45 2.90
C HIS A 163 2.58 -14.00 1.45
N ILE A 164 2.97 -14.83 0.50
CA ILE A 164 2.82 -14.54 -0.93
C ILE A 164 1.36 -14.21 -1.31
N ASP A 165 0.37 -14.80 -0.64
CA ASP A 165 -1.04 -14.54 -0.90
C ASP A 165 -1.43 -13.10 -0.62
N SER A 166 -0.91 -12.49 0.47
CA SER A 166 -1.13 -11.08 0.78
C SER A 166 -0.46 -10.16 -0.25
N VAL A 167 0.75 -10.52 -0.70
CA VAL A 167 1.47 -9.77 -1.75
C VAL A 167 0.68 -9.81 -3.06
N VAL A 168 0.21 -10.99 -3.46
CA VAL A 168 -0.61 -11.16 -4.68
C VAL A 168 -1.96 -10.45 -4.55
N ALA A 169 -2.62 -10.53 -3.40
CA ALA A 169 -3.88 -9.82 -3.16
C ALA A 169 -3.67 -8.29 -3.26
N THR A 170 -2.56 -7.78 -2.72
CA THR A 170 -2.19 -6.36 -2.80
C THR A 170 -1.92 -5.94 -4.24
N GLU A 171 -1.14 -6.70 -5.00
CA GLU A 171 -0.86 -6.42 -6.42
C GLU A 171 -2.16 -6.39 -7.24
N ARG A 172 -3.03 -7.38 -7.07
CA ARG A 172 -4.35 -7.43 -7.73
C ARG A 172 -5.21 -6.23 -7.37
N MET A 173 -5.18 -5.79 -6.11
CA MET A 173 -5.95 -4.65 -5.66
C MET A 173 -5.44 -3.33 -6.27
N VAL A 174 -4.14 -3.14 -6.32
CA VAL A 174 -3.52 -1.98 -6.98
C VAL A 174 -3.83 -1.99 -8.48
N ASP A 175 -3.69 -3.13 -9.17
CA ASP A 175 -4.02 -3.27 -10.59
C ASP A 175 -5.50 -2.97 -10.86
N ALA A 176 -6.41 -3.49 -10.05
CA ALA A 176 -7.84 -3.24 -10.15
C ALA A 176 -8.16 -1.74 -10.04
N TYR A 177 -7.57 -1.06 -9.06
CA TYR A 177 -7.72 0.39 -8.88
C TYR A 177 -7.15 1.17 -10.06
N LEU A 178 -5.94 0.88 -10.51
CA LEU A 178 -5.29 1.58 -11.61
C LEU A 178 -6.03 1.44 -12.95
N ARG A 179 -6.77 0.36 -13.14
CA ARG A 179 -7.63 0.13 -14.31
C ARG A 179 -9.03 0.71 -14.16
N SER A 180 -9.40 1.15 -12.97
CA SER A 180 -10.67 1.83 -12.73
C SER A 180 -10.60 3.32 -13.11
N GLY A 181 -11.76 3.99 -13.13
CA GLY A 181 -11.80 5.45 -13.24
C GLY A 181 -11.53 6.13 -11.89
N LEU A 182 -11.47 7.47 -11.92
CA LEU A 182 -11.40 8.26 -10.69
C LEU A 182 -12.62 8.01 -9.81
N VAL A 183 -12.41 8.12 -8.52
CA VAL A 183 -13.47 7.99 -7.50
C VAL A 183 -14.42 9.19 -7.58
N GLU A 184 -15.70 8.94 -7.74
CA GLU A 184 -16.77 9.95 -7.75
C GLU A 184 -17.08 10.54 -6.37
#